data_c7f9102168a83f1ab1a4ea76ac73c9ec
#
_entry.id   c7f9102168a83f1ab1a4ea76ac73c9ec
#
_cell.length_a   1.000
_cell.length_b   1.000
_cell.length_c   1.000
_cell.angle_alpha   90.00
_cell.angle_beta   90.00
_cell.angle_gamma   90.00
#
_symmetry.space_group_name_H-M   'P 1'
#
loop_
_entity.id
_entity.type
_entity.pdbx_description
1 polymer ?
#
loop_
_entity_poly.entity_id
_entity_poly.type
_entity_poly.pdbx_seq_one_letter_code
_entity_poly.pdbx_strand_id
1 'polypeptide(L)'
;MDTSEVQDRNLDCILEKFQKECDDSLNIYFQSLRLYNEHSDLFSETMRNMMVEYVVMQLFSKWEKFLEEVFIEYMLGGCSLNGDIVNKYVNPIDRDHAYRMIQNVNLYPDWSDIDKVLKNANDFFEACGPFEILKTLKSEITSLKKIRNAIAHSSSRAKYNGLIN
;
A
#
# COMPACT_ATOMS: atom_id res chain seq x y z
N MET A 1 -26.19 15.36 -14.12
CA MET A 1 -24.78 15.17 -13.70
C MET A 1 -24.47 13.72 -13.99
N ASP A 2 -23.52 13.51 -14.87
CA ASP A 2 -23.16 12.16 -15.32
C ASP A 2 -22.43 11.45 -14.19
N THR A 3 -22.94 10.30 -13.77
CA THR A 3 -22.38 9.51 -12.67
C THR A 3 -20.97 8.99 -12.97
N SER A 4 -20.58 8.92 -14.26
CA SER A 4 -19.24 8.53 -14.72
C SER A 4 -18.18 9.58 -14.34
N GLU A 5 -18.44 10.87 -14.47
CA GLU A 5 -17.49 11.94 -14.13
C GLU A 5 -17.17 12.04 -12.62
N VAL A 6 -18.10 11.59 -11.76
CA VAL A 6 -17.89 11.61 -10.29
C VAL A 6 -17.05 10.42 -9.85
N GLN A 7 -17.18 9.27 -10.53
CA GLN A 7 -16.44 8.05 -10.22
C GLN A 7 -14.98 8.12 -10.69
N ASP A 8 -14.71 8.67 -11.89
CA ASP A 8 -13.35 8.84 -12.40
C ASP A 8 -12.50 9.75 -11.49
N ARG A 9 -13.10 10.80 -10.92
CA ARG A 9 -12.41 11.70 -9.97
C ARG A 9 -11.96 11.02 -8.69
N ASN A 10 -12.57 9.91 -8.30
CA ASN A 10 -12.24 9.25 -7.04
C ASN A 10 -10.96 8.40 -7.14
N LEU A 11 -10.75 7.67 -8.23
CA LEU A 11 -9.51 6.92 -8.47
C LEU A 11 -8.32 7.84 -8.70
N ASP A 12 -8.49 8.93 -9.46
CA ASP A 12 -7.45 9.96 -9.63
C ASP A 12 -7.04 10.55 -8.27
N CYS A 13 -8.00 10.90 -7.44
CA CYS A 13 -7.75 11.44 -6.10
C CYS A 13 -6.99 10.44 -5.20
N ILE A 14 -7.33 9.15 -5.28
CA ILE A 14 -6.62 8.09 -4.53
C ILE A 14 -5.17 7.97 -5.03
N LEU A 15 -4.95 8.00 -6.34
CA LEU A 15 -3.62 7.94 -6.93
C LEU A 15 -2.78 9.17 -6.58
N GLU A 16 -3.31 10.38 -6.76
CA GLU A 16 -2.63 11.62 -6.40
C GLU A 16 -2.24 11.66 -4.92
N LYS A 17 -3.15 11.25 -4.05
CA LYS A 17 -2.88 11.14 -2.62
C LYS A 17 -1.75 10.16 -2.33
N PHE A 18 -1.79 8.96 -2.93
CA PHE A 18 -0.73 7.96 -2.75
C PHE A 18 0.61 8.47 -3.25
N GLN A 19 0.68 9.09 -4.43
CA GLN A 19 1.90 9.68 -4.99
C GLN A 19 2.46 10.75 -4.05
N LYS A 20 1.63 11.70 -3.61
CA LYS A 20 2.04 12.73 -2.66
C LYS A 20 2.59 12.13 -1.37
N GLU A 21 1.90 11.15 -0.78
CA GLU A 21 2.35 10.51 0.45
C GLU A 21 3.67 9.74 0.28
N CYS A 22 3.93 9.17 -0.92
CA CYS A 22 5.21 8.57 -1.26
C CYS A 22 6.31 9.62 -1.39
N ASP A 23 6.05 10.72 -2.09
CA ASP A 23 6.99 11.83 -2.26
C ASP A 23 7.38 12.45 -0.92
N ASP A 24 6.42 12.65 -0.01
CA ASP A 24 6.68 13.15 1.34
C ASP A 24 7.62 12.19 2.11
N SER A 25 7.44 10.89 1.97
CA SER A 25 8.31 9.89 2.61
C SER A 25 9.70 9.86 2.00
N LEU A 26 9.82 9.96 0.67
CA LEU A 26 11.10 10.05 -0.01
C LEU A 26 11.85 11.34 0.33
N ASN A 27 11.15 12.45 0.50
CA ASN A 27 11.73 13.70 0.96
C ASN A 27 12.38 13.56 2.35
N ILE A 28 11.75 12.86 3.29
CA ILE A 28 12.33 12.55 4.60
C ILE A 28 13.63 11.74 4.43
N TYR A 29 13.63 10.74 3.55
CA TYR A 29 14.82 9.96 3.24
C TYR A 29 15.97 10.83 2.71
N PHE A 30 15.71 11.65 1.69
CA PHE A 30 16.74 12.50 1.09
C PHE A 30 17.26 13.55 2.06
N GLN A 31 16.40 14.13 2.90
CA GLN A 31 16.82 15.06 3.97
C GLN A 31 17.70 14.36 5.00
N SER A 32 17.38 13.11 5.37
CA SER A 32 18.21 12.34 6.31
C SER A 32 19.58 12.00 5.75
N LEU A 33 19.67 11.67 4.46
CA LEU A 33 20.94 11.46 3.77
C LEU A 33 21.78 12.74 3.73
N ARG A 34 21.15 13.87 3.44
CA ARG A 34 21.82 15.17 3.42
C ARG A 34 22.40 15.53 4.79
N LEU A 35 21.58 15.39 5.85
CA LEU A 35 22.03 15.63 7.22
C LEU A 35 23.20 14.73 7.62
N TYR A 36 23.16 13.47 7.25
CA TYR A 36 24.26 12.53 7.51
C TYR A 36 25.55 12.94 6.79
N ASN A 37 25.45 13.39 5.53
CA ASN A 37 26.63 13.77 4.74
C ASN A 37 27.23 15.12 5.18
N GLU A 38 26.40 16.09 5.57
CA GLU A 38 26.82 17.45 5.89
C GLU A 38 27.13 17.65 7.39
N HIS A 39 26.51 16.84 8.27
CA HIS A 39 26.53 17.00 9.73
C HIS A 39 26.67 15.64 10.44
N SER A 40 27.66 14.83 10.05
CA SER A 40 27.85 13.48 10.62
C SER A 40 28.25 13.48 12.11
N ASP A 41 28.69 14.60 12.64
CA ASP A 41 28.96 14.85 14.06
C ASP A 41 27.65 14.95 14.90
N LEU A 42 26.57 15.44 14.30
CA LEU A 42 25.25 15.60 14.93
C LEU A 42 24.27 14.51 14.52
N PHE A 43 24.38 14.01 13.31
CA PHE A 43 23.48 13.00 12.74
C PHE A 43 24.24 11.70 12.48
N SER A 44 24.16 10.77 13.44
CA SER A 44 24.93 9.53 13.40
C SER A 44 24.42 8.54 12.33
N GLU A 45 25.27 7.57 11.98
CA GLU A 45 24.88 6.46 11.10
C GLU A 45 23.65 5.68 11.64
N THR A 46 23.58 5.52 12.96
CA THR A 46 22.43 4.90 13.61
C THR A 46 21.15 5.66 13.33
N MET A 47 21.17 7.00 13.46
CA MET A 47 20.01 7.85 13.18
C MET A 47 19.60 7.76 11.70
N ARG A 48 20.58 7.78 10.79
CA ARG A 48 20.31 7.58 9.35
C ARG A 48 19.61 6.23 9.10
N ASN A 49 20.12 5.16 9.68
CA ASN A 49 19.55 3.82 9.49
C ASN A 49 18.13 3.73 10.05
N MET A 50 17.86 4.32 11.22
CA MET A 50 16.50 4.42 11.78
C MET A 50 15.54 5.18 10.87
N MET A 51 16.01 6.27 10.21
CA MET A 51 15.19 7.02 9.26
C MET A 51 14.89 6.22 8.00
N VAL A 52 15.87 5.46 7.49
CA VAL A 52 15.65 4.55 6.34
C VAL A 52 14.62 3.48 6.70
N GLU A 53 14.74 2.84 7.85
CA GLU A 53 13.77 1.85 8.34
C GLU A 53 12.37 2.45 8.47
N TYR A 54 12.26 3.64 9.05
CA TYR A 54 11.00 4.37 9.17
C TYR A 54 10.35 4.62 7.80
N VAL A 55 11.12 5.15 6.83
CA VAL A 55 10.61 5.45 5.48
C VAL A 55 10.14 4.19 4.77
N VAL A 56 10.89 3.08 4.85
CA VAL A 56 10.49 1.79 4.25
C VAL A 56 9.16 1.31 4.85
N MET A 57 9.02 1.38 6.17
CA MET A 57 7.77 0.98 6.84
C MET A 57 6.59 1.86 6.44
N GLN A 58 6.80 3.19 6.31
CA GLN A 58 5.77 4.13 5.88
C GLN A 58 5.34 3.89 4.43
N LEU A 59 6.29 3.74 3.50
CA LEU A 59 5.99 3.47 2.09
C LEU A 59 5.19 2.18 1.92
N PHE A 60 5.56 1.14 2.67
CA PHE A 60 4.86 -0.13 2.59
C PHE A 60 3.42 -0.05 3.13
N SER A 61 3.22 0.65 4.25
CA SER A 61 1.89 0.89 4.81
C SER A 61 0.99 1.71 3.88
N LYS A 62 1.56 2.72 3.19
CA LYS A 62 0.83 3.51 2.19
C LYS A 62 0.45 2.69 0.97
N TRP A 63 1.33 1.80 0.53
CA TRP A 63 1.06 0.85 -0.53
C TRP A 63 -0.10 -0.09 -0.18
N GLU A 64 -0.10 -0.69 1.02
CA GLU A 64 -1.19 -1.55 1.47
C GLU A 64 -2.53 -0.80 1.47
N LYS A 65 -2.54 0.42 2.00
CA LYS A 65 -3.72 1.28 2.03
C LYS A 65 -4.20 1.68 0.64
N PHE A 66 -3.27 2.02 -0.27
CA PHE A 66 -3.58 2.33 -1.65
C PHE A 66 -4.28 1.17 -2.35
N LEU A 67 -3.75 -0.06 -2.21
CA LEU A 67 -4.37 -1.26 -2.78
C LEU A 67 -5.79 -1.48 -2.23
N GLU A 68 -6.00 -1.32 -0.94
CA GLU A 68 -7.31 -1.46 -0.31
C GLU A 68 -8.30 -0.41 -0.86
N GLU A 69 -7.90 0.86 -0.90
CA GLU A 69 -8.74 1.95 -1.38
C GLU A 69 -9.12 1.75 -2.86
N VAL A 70 -8.17 1.41 -3.71
CA VAL A 70 -8.41 1.12 -5.14
C VAL A 70 -9.31 -0.10 -5.32
N PHE A 71 -9.12 -1.15 -4.53
CA PHE A 71 -9.93 -2.35 -4.59
C PHE A 71 -11.41 -2.05 -4.29
N ILE A 72 -11.66 -1.28 -3.25
CA ILE A 72 -13.01 -0.86 -2.86
C ILE A 72 -13.65 0.01 -3.94
N GLU A 73 -12.91 0.95 -4.53
CA GLU A 73 -13.44 1.81 -5.59
C GLU A 73 -13.86 0.99 -6.83
N TYR A 74 -13.06 0.01 -7.24
CA TYR A 74 -13.46 -0.88 -8.34
C TYR A 74 -14.68 -1.75 -7.98
N MET A 75 -14.82 -2.19 -6.73
CA MET A 75 -16.03 -2.89 -6.27
C MET A 75 -17.27 -1.99 -6.35
N LEU A 76 -17.11 -0.69 -6.11
CA LEU A 76 -18.19 0.30 -6.23
C LEU A 76 -18.52 0.66 -7.68
N GLY A 77 -17.68 0.28 -8.64
CA GLY A 77 -17.88 0.51 -10.06
C GLY A 77 -17.04 1.64 -10.62
N GLY A 78 -15.92 1.99 -9.96
CA GLY A 78 -14.92 2.88 -10.51
C GLY A 78 -14.39 2.36 -11.85
N CYS A 79 -14.14 3.28 -12.80
CA CYS A 79 -13.52 2.97 -14.08
C CYS A 79 -11.99 3.06 -13.96
N SER A 80 -11.26 2.39 -14.88
CA SER A 80 -9.82 2.61 -14.98
C SER A 80 -9.52 4.05 -15.41
N LEU A 81 -8.27 4.51 -15.24
CA LEU A 81 -7.84 5.84 -15.69
C LEU A 81 -8.04 6.06 -17.20
N ASN A 82 -8.18 4.98 -17.98
CA ASN A 82 -8.50 5.02 -19.42
C ASN A 82 -10.01 4.94 -19.70
N GLY A 83 -10.87 4.95 -18.66
CA GLY A 83 -12.31 4.84 -18.79
C GLY A 83 -12.83 3.41 -19.01
N ASP A 84 -11.98 2.38 -18.87
CA ASP A 84 -12.40 1.00 -19.01
C ASP A 84 -13.26 0.56 -17.82
N ILE A 85 -14.41 -0.01 -18.09
CA ILE A 85 -15.29 -0.58 -17.05
C ILE A 85 -14.73 -1.92 -16.60
N VAL A 86 -14.59 -2.07 -15.29
CA VAL A 86 -14.15 -3.33 -14.69
C VAL A 86 -15.36 -4.24 -14.45
N ASN A 87 -15.36 -5.42 -15.06
CA ASN A 87 -16.37 -6.43 -14.81
C ASN A 87 -16.19 -7.03 -13.42
N LYS A 88 -17.23 -6.94 -12.60
CA LYS A 88 -17.23 -7.38 -11.21
C LYS A 88 -18.37 -8.37 -10.94
N TYR A 89 -18.14 -9.31 -10.02
CA TYR A 89 -19.13 -10.32 -9.63
C TYR A 89 -20.04 -9.85 -8.48
N VAL A 90 -19.74 -8.69 -7.88
CA VAL A 90 -20.44 -8.18 -6.70
C VAL A 90 -20.88 -6.74 -6.91
N ASN A 91 -21.97 -6.35 -6.22
CA ASN A 91 -22.52 -5.00 -6.27
C ASN A 91 -22.75 -4.48 -4.85
N PRO A 92 -21.70 -4.01 -4.15
CA PRO A 92 -21.87 -3.39 -2.83
C PRO A 92 -22.69 -2.10 -2.95
N ILE A 93 -23.46 -1.82 -1.90
CA ILE A 93 -24.32 -0.64 -1.84
C ILE A 93 -23.52 0.62 -1.54
N ASP A 94 -22.50 0.48 -0.69
CA ASP A 94 -21.62 1.54 -0.24
C ASP A 94 -20.25 1.00 0.14
N ARG A 95 -19.35 1.89 0.53
CA ARG A 95 -17.97 1.58 0.90
C ARG A 95 -17.87 0.62 2.09
N ASP A 96 -18.71 0.83 3.11
CA ASP A 96 -18.73 -0.04 4.29
C ASP A 96 -19.21 -1.46 3.93
N HIS A 97 -20.15 -1.57 3.02
CA HIS A 97 -20.61 -2.86 2.52
C HIS A 97 -19.52 -3.57 1.72
N ALA A 98 -18.81 -2.86 0.83
CA ALA A 98 -17.67 -3.40 0.09
C ALA A 98 -16.59 -3.93 1.04
N TYR A 99 -16.24 -3.15 2.07
CA TYR A 99 -15.26 -3.54 3.08
C TYR A 99 -15.68 -4.81 3.83
N ARG A 100 -16.95 -4.89 4.28
CA ARG A 100 -17.48 -6.10 4.93
C ARG A 100 -17.47 -7.32 4.02
N MET A 101 -17.72 -7.15 2.72
CA MET A 101 -17.67 -8.27 1.76
C MET A 101 -16.25 -8.83 1.68
N ILE A 102 -15.22 -7.99 1.62
CA ILE A 102 -13.82 -8.41 1.64
C ILE A 102 -13.49 -9.15 2.94
N GLN A 103 -13.92 -8.63 4.08
CA GLN A 103 -13.70 -9.25 5.39
C GLN A 103 -14.42 -10.60 5.56
N ASN A 104 -15.60 -10.77 4.98
CA ASN A 104 -16.32 -12.05 5.04
C ASN A 104 -15.61 -13.17 4.30
N VAL A 105 -14.89 -12.84 3.23
CA VAL A 105 -14.06 -13.80 2.48
C VAL A 105 -12.72 -14.01 3.18
N ASN A 106 -12.17 -12.97 3.77
CA ASN A 106 -10.89 -13.01 4.47
C ASN A 106 -10.91 -12.05 5.66
N LEU A 107 -11.01 -12.58 6.87
CA LEU A 107 -11.18 -11.80 8.11
C LEU A 107 -10.13 -10.69 8.29
N TYR A 108 -8.92 -10.92 7.75
CA TYR A 108 -7.81 -9.97 7.72
C TYR A 108 -7.18 -9.99 6.32
N PRO A 109 -7.68 -9.18 5.37
CA PRO A 109 -7.07 -9.07 4.06
C PRO A 109 -5.62 -8.60 4.22
N ASP A 110 -4.69 -9.42 3.76
CA ASP A 110 -3.26 -9.12 3.80
C ASP A 110 -2.87 -8.45 2.48
N TRP A 111 -3.02 -7.14 2.42
CA TRP A 111 -2.68 -6.31 1.24
C TRP A 111 -1.18 -6.29 0.93
N SER A 112 -0.34 -6.76 1.86
CA SER A 112 1.10 -6.92 1.64
C SER A 112 1.46 -8.17 0.84
N ASP A 113 0.52 -9.12 0.70
CA ASP A 113 0.73 -10.39 0.04
C ASP A 113 0.05 -10.40 -1.33
N ILE A 114 0.86 -10.29 -2.39
CA ILE A 114 0.35 -10.20 -3.76
C ILE A 114 -0.48 -11.43 -4.15
N ASP A 115 -0.14 -12.63 -3.69
CA ASP A 115 -0.92 -13.82 -3.99
C ASP A 115 -2.31 -13.76 -3.36
N LYS A 116 -2.42 -13.22 -2.16
CA LYS A 116 -3.72 -12.99 -1.51
C LYS A 116 -4.51 -11.89 -2.17
N VAL A 117 -3.85 -10.79 -2.57
CA VAL A 117 -4.50 -9.71 -3.33
C VAL A 117 -5.04 -10.22 -4.66
N LEU A 118 -4.24 -10.97 -5.42
CA LEU A 118 -4.67 -11.56 -6.68
C LEU A 118 -5.78 -12.60 -6.50
N LYS A 119 -5.73 -13.40 -5.44
CA LYS A 119 -6.82 -14.31 -5.11
C LYS A 119 -8.12 -13.56 -4.83
N ASN A 120 -8.07 -12.55 -3.96
CA ASN A 120 -9.25 -11.71 -3.70
C ASN A 120 -9.74 -11.04 -5.00
N ALA A 121 -8.83 -10.49 -5.81
CA ALA A 121 -9.20 -9.87 -7.08
C ALA A 121 -9.92 -10.87 -8.02
N ASN A 122 -9.47 -12.12 -8.07
CA ASN A 122 -10.13 -13.15 -8.86
C ASN A 122 -11.52 -13.56 -8.30
N ASP A 123 -11.73 -13.44 -6.99
CA ASP A 123 -13.00 -13.75 -6.35
C ASP A 123 -14.04 -12.62 -6.57
N PHE A 124 -13.60 -11.37 -6.81
CA PHE A 124 -14.47 -10.20 -6.95
C PHE A 124 -14.58 -9.65 -8.37
N PHE A 125 -13.57 -9.87 -9.24
CA PHE A 125 -13.50 -9.31 -10.58
C PHE A 125 -13.20 -10.39 -11.63
N GLU A 126 -13.71 -10.18 -12.84
CA GLU A 126 -13.38 -11.02 -13.97
C GLU A 126 -11.88 -10.92 -14.31
N ALA A 127 -11.21 -12.08 -14.45
CA ALA A 127 -9.78 -12.18 -14.77
C ALA A 127 -8.85 -11.33 -13.87
N CYS A 128 -9.17 -11.22 -12.57
CA CYS A 128 -8.49 -10.33 -11.61
C CYS A 128 -8.66 -8.83 -11.90
N GLY A 129 -9.38 -8.42 -12.92
CA GLY A 129 -9.60 -7.02 -13.30
C GLY A 129 -8.29 -6.23 -13.39
N PRO A 130 -8.24 -5.00 -12.87
CA PRO A 130 -7.06 -4.13 -12.96
C PRO A 130 -5.87 -4.61 -12.12
N PHE A 131 -6.08 -5.60 -11.23
CA PHE A 131 -5.01 -6.13 -10.37
C PHE A 131 -4.12 -7.16 -11.07
N GLU A 132 -4.47 -7.59 -12.30
CA GLU A 132 -3.65 -8.54 -13.06
C GLU A 132 -2.20 -8.06 -13.25
N ILE A 133 -1.98 -6.76 -13.40
CA ILE A 133 -0.66 -6.14 -13.52
C ILE A 133 0.26 -6.49 -12.34
N LEU A 134 -0.28 -6.74 -11.15
CA LEU A 134 0.50 -7.11 -9.98
C LEU A 134 1.26 -8.44 -10.14
N LYS A 135 0.85 -9.29 -11.09
CA LYS A 135 1.59 -10.51 -11.43
C LYS A 135 2.99 -10.19 -11.95
N THR A 136 3.13 -9.11 -12.71
CA THR A 136 4.41 -8.68 -13.27
C THR A 136 5.34 -8.08 -12.21
N LEU A 137 4.78 -7.50 -11.14
CA LEU A 137 5.50 -6.84 -10.04
C LEU A 137 5.68 -7.74 -8.81
N LYS A 138 5.23 -9.00 -8.88
CA LYS A 138 5.20 -9.91 -7.74
C LYS A 138 6.57 -10.13 -7.11
N SER A 139 7.61 -10.30 -7.93
CA SER A 139 8.98 -10.55 -7.47
C SER A 139 9.50 -9.38 -6.63
N GLU A 140 9.34 -8.17 -7.15
CA GLU A 140 9.81 -6.92 -6.54
C GLU A 140 9.07 -6.64 -5.23
N ILE A 141 7.74 -6.73 -5.25
CA ILE A 141 6.92 -6.48 -4.06
C ILE A 141 7.18 -7.52 -2.97
N THR A 142 7.36 -8.80 -3.36
CA THR A 142 7.73 -9.86 -2.41
C THR A 142 9.10 -9.59 -1.77
N SER A 143 10.05 -9.07 -2.53
CA SER A 143 11.37 -8.69 -2.02
C SER A 143 11.29 -7.52 -1.04
N LEU A 144 10.49 -6.50 -1.36
CA LEU A 144 10.21 -5.37 -0.46
C LEU A 144 9.50 -5.83 0.82
N LYS A 145 8.52 -6.75 0.72
CA LYS A 145 7.86 -7.35 1.89
C LYS A 145 8.85 -8.05 2.82
N LYS A 146 9.83 -8.77 2.27
CA LYS A 146 10.89 -9.42 3.09
C LYS A 146 11.73 -8.38 3.84
N ILE A 147 12.12 -7.28 3.19
CA ILE A 147 12.86 -6.19 3.83
C ILE A 147 12.02 -5.56 4.95
N ARG A 148 10.77 -5.20 4.67
CA ARG A 148 9.84 -4.65 5.66
C ARG A 148 9.68 -5.58 6.88
N ASN A 149 9.54 -6.88 6.66
CA ASN A 149 9.40 -7.86 7.73
C ASN A 149 10.70 -7.99 8.55
N ALA A 150 11.86 -7.96 7.91
CA ALA A 150 13.15 -7.97 8.61
C ALA A 150 13.28 -6.75 9.53
N ILE A 151 12.93 -5.55 9.07
CA ILE A 151 12.91 -4.31 9.86
C ILE A 151 11.95 -4.45 11.06
N ALA A 152 10.70 -4.89 10.83
CA ALA A 152 9.70 -5.05 11.88
C ALA A 152 10.14 -6.03 12.97
N HIS A 153 10.81 -7.12 12.60
CA HIS A 153 11.31 -8.11 13.55
C HIS A 153 12.57 -7.66 14.30
N SER A 154 13.46 -6.90 13.66
CA SER A 154 14.65 -6.34 14.33
C SER A 154 14.26 -5.33 15.41
N SER A 155 13.31 -4.46 15.13
CA SER A 155 12.79 -3.48 16.09
C SER A 155 12.04 -4.15 17.26
N SER A 156 11.36 -5.26 17.04
CA SER A 156 10.69 -6.03 18.08
C SER A 156 11.69 -6.71 19.02
N ARG A 157 12.79 -7.28 18.50
CA ARG A 157 13.86 -7.89 19.32
C ARG A 157 14.58 -6.86 20.18
N ALA A 158 14.84 -5.64 19.66
CA ALA A 158 15.47 -4.57 20.41
C ALA A 158 14.60 -4.13 21.60
N LYS A 159 13.27 -4.06 21.44
CA LYS A 159 12.33 -3.76 22.55
C LYS A 159 12.33 -4.86 23.62
N TYR A 160 12.38 -6.13 23.24
CA TYR A 160 12.40 -7.24 24.21
C TYR A 160 13.71 -7.28 25.03
N ASN A 161 14.86 -7.04 24.39
CA ASN A 161 16.16 -7.03 25.07
C ASN A 161 16.36 -5.78 25.94
N GLY A 162 15.67 -4.66 25.67
CA GLY A 162 15.73 -3.44 26.49
C GLY A 162 14.83 -3.46 27.74
N LEU A 163 13.92 -4.43 27.86
CA LEU A 163 13.02 -4.60 29.02
C LEU A 163 13.55 -5.59 30.09
N ILE A 164 14.71 -6.21 29.84
CA ILE A 164 15.31 -7.24 30.72
C ILE A 164 16.60 -6.74 31.42
N ASN A 165 16.97 -5.45 31.27
CA ASN A 165 18.10 -4.83 31.98
C ASN A 165 17.61 -3.83 33.02
#